data_179b4e6ed81980e0e422f2182e8bebdc
#
_entry.id   179b4e6ed81980e0e422f2182e8bebdc
#
_cell.length_a   1.000
_cell.length_b   1.000
_cell.length_c   1.000
_cell.angle_alpha   90.00
_cell.angle_beta   90.00
_cell.angle_gamma   90.00
#
_symmetry.space_group_name_H-M   'P 1'
#
loop_
_entity.id
_entity.type
_entity.pdbx_description
1 polymer ?
#
loop_
_entity_poly.entity_id
_entity_poly.type
_entity_poly.pdbx_seq_one_letter_code
_entity_poly.pdbx_strand_id
1 'polypeptide(L)'
;MRPPSSRLRTAVLAAGTTLLAVPGLALAQRAPDGFESGTETAAATPWYVQAIGAGLVTLVVGGLLLAVAPDSTRRQTDRALESPGIAFVYGIASLVAVIGASVLLAITVIGLVLAIPLLLVFALVALVAGEYGYLAVGRLVSDNRLLALGCAIVVSVAVGAVPVLGSVVGFVISSVGLGTVVMAFLEGRNSRP
;
A
#
# COMPACT_ATOMS: atom_id res chain seq x y z
N MET A 1 7.94 -25.53 -16.90
CA MET A 1 7.21 -24.32 -16.46
C MET A 1 6.10 -24.04 -17.47
N ARG A 2 4.83 -24.15 -17.09
CA ARG A 2 3.71 -23.84 -17.99
C ARG A 2 3.43 -22.33 -17.93
N PRO A 3 3.27 -21.63 -19.06
CA PRO A 3 2.92 -20.21 -19.05
C PRO A 3 1.52 -20.01 -18.45
N PRO A 4 1.27 -18.94 -17.69
CA PRO A 4 -0.03 -18.66 -17.10
C PRO A 4 -1.07 -18.54 -18.22
N SER A 5 -2.23 -19.19 -18.04
CA SER A 5 -3.31 -19.22 -19.01
C SER A 5 -3.79 -17.79 -19.34
N SER A 6 -4.16 -17.58 -20.60
CA SER A 6 -4.66 -16.29 -21.12
C SER A 6 -5.80 -15.69 -20.29
N ARG A 7 -6.58 -16.51 -19.62
CA ARG A 7 -7.68 -16.12 -18.73
C ARG A 7 -7.21 -15.36 -17.49
N LEU A 8 -6.03 -15.70 -16.95
CA LEU A 8 -5.43 -14.98 -15.83
C LEU A 8 -4.97 -13.56 -16.23
N ARG A 9 -4.42 -13.42 -17.44
CA ARG A 9 -4.00 -12.09 -17.96
C ARG A 9 -5.20 -11.17 -18.17
N THR A 10 -6.31 -11.70 -18.69
CA THR A 10 -7.54 -10.92 -18.92
C THR A 10 -8.20 -10.53 -17.60
N ALA A 11 -8.18 -11.39 -16.59
CA ALA A 11 -8.71 -11.10 -15.27
C ALA A 11 -7.88 -10.03 -14.53
N VAL A 12 -6.55 -10.06 -14.67
CA VAL A 12 -5.65 -9.05 -14.09
C VAL A 12 -5.83 -7.69 -14.76
N LEU A 13 -5.99 -7.64 -16.08
CA LEU A 13 -6.27 -6.39 -16.81
C LEU A 13 -7.67 -5.84 -16.48
N ALA A 14 -8.69 -6.70 -16.36
CA ALA A 14 -10.02 -6.27 -15.96
C ALA A 14 -10.08 -5.77 -14.51
N ALA A 15 -9.36 -6.40 -13.58
CA ALA A 15 -9.24 -5.94 -12.20
C ALA A 15 -8.48 -4.61 -12.11
N GLY A 16 -7.45 -4.41 -12.93
CA GLY A 16 -6.69 -3.16 -12.98
C GLY A 16 -7.51 -1.97 -13.47
N THR A 17 -8.41 -2.17 -14.43
CA THR A 17 -9.29 -1.10 -14.94
C THR A 17 -10.42 -0.75 -13.97
N THR A 18 -10.90 -1.70 -13.17
CA THR A 18 -11.91 -1.42 -12.13
C THR A 18 -11.31 -0.71 -10.92
N LEU A 19 -10.03 -0.88 -10.61
CA LEU A 19 -9.35 -0.14 -9.54
C LEU A 19 -9.24 1.37 -9.84
N LEU A 20 -9.15 1.76 -11.12
CA LEU A 20 -9.15 3.16 -11.55
C LEU A 20 -10.52 3.85 -11.41
N ALA A 21 -11.57 3.08 -11.19
CA ALA A 21 -12.94 3.57 -11.01
C ALA A 21 -13.36 3.71 -9.52
N VAL A 22 -12.41 3.59 -8.57
CA VAL A 22 -12.70 3.81 -7.15
C VAL A 22 -13.05 5.29 -6.94
N PRO A 23 -14.22 5.61 -6.39
CA PRO A 23 -14.68 7.00 -6.20
C PRO A 23 -13.68 7.90 -5.45
N GLY A 24 -12.84 7.30 -4.60
CA GLY A 24 -11.79 8.01 -3.86
C GLY A 24 -10.67 8.58 -4.75
N LEU A 25 -10.34 7.93 -5.87
CA LEU A 25 -9.36 8.45 -6.82
C LEU A 25 -9.94 9.58 -7.69
N ALA A 26 -11.24 9.54 -7.99
CA ALA A 26 -11.92 10.61 -8.72
C ALA A 26 -12.05 11.89 -7.89
N LEU A 27 -12.09 11.81 -6.57
CA LEU A 27 -12.10 12.98 -5.67
C LEU A 27 -10.71 13.62 -5.54
N ALA A 28 -9.64 12.86 -5.63
CA ALA A 28 -8.27 13.37 -5.61
C ALA A 28 -7.92 14.23 -6.84
N GLN A 29 -8.64 14.06 -7.95
CA GLN A 29 -8.44 14.85 -9.18
C GLN A 29 -9.12 16.21 -9.17
N ARG A 30 -9.91 16.54 -8.15
CA ARG A 30 -10.73 17.75 -8.13
C ARG A 30 -10.17 18.91 -7.31
N ALA A 31 -8.99 18.78 -6.74
CA ALA A 31 -8.38 19.82 -5.91
C ALA A 31 -7.19 20.49 -6.64
N PRO A 32 -7.33 21.76 -7.10
CA PRO A 32 -6.19 22.56 -7.54
C PRO A 32 -5.32 23.06 -6.38
N ASP A 33 -5.82 23.00 -5.15
CA ASP A 33 -5.18 23.56 -3.98
C ASP A 33 -4.63 22.42 -3.11
N GLY A 34 -3.34 22.19 -3.30
CA GLY A 34 -2.38 21.39 -2.58
C GLY A 34 -2.78 20.62 -1.31
N PHE A 35 -1.90 19.91 -0.80
CA PHE A 35 -1.82 19.03 0.37
C PHE A 35 -2.84 19.19 1.53
N GLU A 36 -3.46 20.33 1.72
CA GLU A 36 -4.46 20.59 2.77
C GLU A 36 -5.80 19.89 2.51
N SER A 37 -6.18 19.73 1.23
CA SER A 37 -7.47 19.15 0.86
C SER A 37 -7.62 17.66 1.19
N GLY A 38 -6.52 16.92 1.28
CA GLY A 38 -6.54 15.47 1.59
C GLY A 38 -6.96 15.17 3.03
N THR A 39 -6.53 15.99 3.97
CA THR A 39 -6.84 15.81 5.40
C THR A 39 -8.25 16.30 5.73
N GLU A 40 -8.71 17.41 5.12
CA GLU A 40 -10.06 17.92 5.31
C GLU A 40 -11.11 17.00 4.68
N THR A 41 -10.85 16.47 3.48
CA THR A 41 -11.76 15.52 2.82
C THR A 41 -11.87 14.22 3.60
N ALA A 42 -10.77 13.74 4.20
CA ALA A 42 -10.80 12.57 5.06
C ALA A 42 -11.59 12.81 6.35
N ALA A 43 -11.48 14.01 6.94
CA ALA A 43 -12.25 14.39 8.13
C ALA A 43 -13.74 14.55 7.85
N ALA A 44 -14.12 14.97 6.63
CA ALA A 44 -15.51 15.13 6.21
C ALA A 44 -16.17 13.82 5.75
N THR A 45 -15.36 12.75 5.47
CA THR A 45 -15.90 11.46 5.04
C THR A 45 -16.46 10.68 6.23
N PRO A 46 -17.72 10.21 6.18
CA PRO A 46 -18.28 9.41 7.26
C PRO A 46 -17.40 8.19 7.58
N TRP A 47 -17.22 7.91 8.86
CA TRP A 47 -16.35 6.84 9.34
C TRP A 47 -16.65 5.47 8.70
N TYR A 48 -17.93 5.17 8.45
CA TYR A 48 -18.31 3.91 7.81
C TYR A 48 -17.88 3.81 6.35
N VAL A 49 -17.81 4.93 5.64
CA VAL A 49 -17.30 4.97 4.25
C VAL A 49 -15.79 4.70 4.23
N GLN A 50 -15.07 5.28 5.19
CA GLN A 50 -13.63 5.01 5.36
C GLN A 50 -13.39 3.53 5.73
N ALA A 51 -14.17 2.99 6.67
CA ALA A 51 -14.08 1.60 7.11
C ALA A 51 -14.34 0.62 5.95
N ILE A 52 -15.44 0.82 5.22
CA ILE A 52 -15.80 -0.01 4.06
C ILE A 52 -14.74 0.12 2.97
N GLY A 53 -14.29 1.34 2.68
CA GLY A 53 -13.24 1.60 1.70
C GLY A 53 -11.93 0.89 2.03
N ALA A 54 -11.48 0.98 3.27
CA ALA A 54 -10.29 0.29 3.74
C ALA A 54 -10.41 -1.24 3.58
N GLY A 55 -11.52 -1.82 4.01
CA GLY A 55 -11.79 -3.25 3.86
C GLY A 55 -11.82 -3.70 2.40
N LEU A 56 -12.44 -2.92 1.51
CA LEU A 56 -12.47 -3.21 0.07
C LEU A 56 -11.08 -3.15 -0.57
N VAL A 57 -10.26 -2.16 -0.21
CA VAL A 57 -8.88 -2.07 -0.69
C VAL A 57 -8.10 -3.31 -0.26
N THR A 58 -8.15 -3.67 1.02
CA THR A 58 -7.48 -4.87 1.53
C THR A 58 -8.01 -6.16 0.88
N LEU A 59 -9.31 -6.28 0.66
CA LEU A 59 -9.90 -7.43 -0.03
C LEU A 59 -9.37 -7.54 -1.47
N VAL A 60 -9.41 -6.45 -2.22
CA VAL A 60 -9.03 -6.46 -3.64
C VAL A 60 -7.53 -6.56 -3.81
N VAL A 61 -6.76 -5.68 -3.17
CA VAL A 61 -5.30 -5.65 -3.33
C VAL A 61 -4.66 -6.84 -2.60
N GLY A 62 -5.02 -7.09 -1.36
CA GLY A 62 -4.51 -8.21 -0.57
C GLY A 62 -4.92 -9.56 -1.18
N GLY A 63 -6.17 -9.70 -1.63
CA GLY A 63 -6.65 -10.88 -2.35
C GLY A 63 -5.91 -11.10 -3.66
N LEU A 64 -5.68 -10.04 -4.45
CA LEU A 64 -4.91 -10.10 -5.69
C LEU A 64 -3.45 -10.53 -5.43
N LEU A 65 -2.82 -9.96 -4.40
CA LEU A 65 -1.45 -10.32 -4.01
C LEU A 65 -1.34 -11.81 -3.65
N LEU A 66 -2.28 -12.33 -2.88
CA LEU A 66 -2.32 -13.75 -2.54
C LEU A 66 -2.58 -14.66 -3.74
N ALA A 67 -3.36 -14.19 -4.72
CA ALA A 67 -3.68 -14.97 -5.93
C ALA A 67 -2.56 -14.96 -6.97
N VAL A 68 -1.88 -13.80 -7.16
CA VAL A 68 -0.90 -13.60 -8.24
C VAL A 68 0.51 -13.92 -7.79
N ALA A 69 0.87 -13.53 -6.57
CA ALA A 69 2.23 -13.63 -6.06
C ALA A 69 2.28 -14.20 -4.61
N PRO A 70 1.75 -15.41 -4.37
CA PRO A 70 1.61 -15.96 -3.02
C PRO A 70 2.95 -16.10 -2.30
N ASP A 71 4.01 -16.50 -3.00
CA ASP A 71 5.34 -16.70 -2.39
C ASP A 71 6.03 -15.39 -2.07
N SER A 72 5.88 -14.37 -2.91
CA SER A 72 6.38 -13.02 -2.64
C SER A 72 5.66 -12.40 -1.46
N THR A 73 4.33 -12.52 -1.42
CA THR A 73 3.51 -12.03 -0.32
C THR A 73 3.92 -12.68 0.99
N ARG A 74 4.13 -13.99 1.01
CA ARG A 74 4.59 -14.72 2.19
C ARG A 74 5.93 -14.20 2.68
N ARG A 75 6.93 -14.07 1.80
CA ARG A 75 8.26 -13.56 2.16
C ARG A 75 8.20 -12.14 2.74
N GLN A 76 7.39 -11.27 2.17
CA GLN A 76 7.25 -9.90 2.66
C GLN A 76 6.56 -9.86 4.03
N THR A 77 5.51 -10.65 4.22
CA THR A 77 4.84 -10.75 5.52
C THR A 77 5.73 -11.41 6.57
N ASP A 78 6.53 -12.41 6.22
CA ASP A 78 7.50 -13.03 7.14
C ASP A 78 8.54 -11.99 7.60
N ARG A 79 9.10 -11.18 6.69
CA ARG A 79 10.03 -10.08 7.05
C ARG A 79 9.38 -9.05 7.97
N ALA A 80 8.12 -8.69 7.71
CA ALA A 80 7.40 -7.76 8.56
C ALA A 80 7.27 -8.28 9.99
N LEU A 81 7.09 -9.60 10.15
CA LEU A 81 6.94 -10.24 11.46
C LEU A 81 8.28 -10.48 12.16
N GLU A 82 9.32 -10.84 11.41
CA GLU A 82 10.67 -11.11 11.96
C GLU A 82 11.35 -9.85 12.49
N SER A 83 11.17 -8.71 11.81
CA SER A 83 11.88 -7.48 12.13
C SER A 83 11.00 -6.22 11.95
N PRO A 84 9.88 -6.10 12.67
CA PRO A 84 8.91 -5.01 12.45
C PRO A 84 9.50 -3.63 12.71
N GLY A 85 10.37 -3.49 13.71
CA GLY A 85 11.04 -2.23 14.02
C GLY A 85 12.00 -1.77 12.91
N ILE A 86 12.79 -2.70 12.36
CA ILE A 86 13.71 -2.41 11.26
C ILE A 86 12.90 -2.07 9.99
N ALA A 87 11.88 -2.84 9.69
CA ALA A 87 10.98 -2.56 8.56
C ALA A 87 10.33 -1.18 8.71
N PHE A 88 9.85 -0.82 9.89
CA PHE A 88 9.29 0.51 10.15
C PHE A 88 10.30 1.63 9.86
N VAL A 89 11.55 1.50 10.34
CA VAL A 89 12.61 2.50 10.09
C VAL A 89 12.89 2.64 8.59
N TYR A 90 13.01 1.53 7.85
CA TYR A 90 13.20 1.59 6.39
C TYR A 90 11.98 2.19 5.67
N GLY A 91 10.77 1.93 6.15
CA GLY A 91 9.54 2.54 5.62
C GLY A 91 9.55 4.06 5.79
N ILE A 92 9.83 4.55 7.00
CA ILE A 92 9.93 5.99 7.27
C ILE A 92 11.08 6.62 6.48
N ALA A 93 12.25 5.97 6.43
CA ALA A 93 13.40 6.48 5.67
C ALA A 93 13.07 6.62 4.17
N SER A 94 12.33 5.66 3.59
CA SER A 94 11.90 5.74 2.19
C SER A 94 10.91 6.88 1.94
N LEU A 95 9.96 7.09 2.87
CA LEU A 95 9.03 8.23 2.83
C LEU A 95 9.78 9.56 2.84
N VAL A 96 10.68 9.74 3.80
CA VAL A 96 11.51 10.95 3.92
C VAL A 96 12.35 11.15 2.65
N ALA A 97 12.95 10.08 2.13
CA ALA A 97 13.75 10.15 0.90
C ALA A 97 12.93 10.57 -0.32
N VAL A 98 11.71 10.04 -0.49
CA VAL A 98 10.84 10.41 -1.62
C VAL A 98 10.32 11.83 -1.46
N ILE A 99 9.91 12.25 -0.26
CA ILE A 99 9.49 13.62 0.00
C ILE A 99 10.65 14.57 -0.29
N GLY A 100 11.85 14.29 0.23
CA GLY A 100 13.04 15.11 -0.02
C GLY A 100 13.40 15.19 -1.51
N ALA A 101 13.37 14.08 -2.22
CA ALA A 101 13.58 14.04 -3.67
C ALA A 101 12.52 14.87 -4.40
N SER A 102 11.24 14.74 -4.01
CA SER A 102 10.15 15.50 -4.63
C SER A 102 10.29 17.01 -4.41
N VAL A 103 10.70 17.44 -3.21
CA VAL A 103 10.97 18.85 -2.90
C VAL A 103 12.15 19.36 -3.74
N LEU A 104 13.24 18.60 -3.85
CA LEU A 104 14.37 18.96 -4.69
C LEU A 104 14.00 19.08 -6.17
N LEU A 105 13.18 18.16 -6.67
CA LEU A 105 12.69 18.21 -8.04
C LEU A 105 11.77 19.44 -8.25
N ALA A 106 10.91 19.76 -7.27
CA ALA A 106 9.95 20.85 -7.36
C ALA A 106 10.61 22.25 -7.48
N ILE A 107 11.88 22.40 -7.12
CA ILE A 107 12.62 23.65 -7.28
C ILE A 107 12.82 24.00 -8.77
N THR A 108 12.79 23.02 -9.65
CA THR A 108 12.95 23.24 -11.10
C THR A 108 11.66 22.92 -11.86
N VAL A 109 11.38 23.68 -12.91
CA VAL A 109 10.18 23.45 -13.75
C VAL A 109 10.19 22.03 -14.37
N ILE A 110 11.36 21.59 -14.82
CA ILE A 110 11.54 20.25 -15.39
C ILE A 110 11.38 19.18 -14.29
N GLY A 111 11.90 19.45 -13.10
CA GLY A 111 11.78 18.56 -11.94
C GLY A 111 10.34 18.42 -11.46
N LEU A 112 9.52 19.49 -11.54
CA LEU A 112 8.11 19.41 -11.19
C LEU A 112 7.36 18.41 -12.11
N VAL A 113 7.64 18.40 -13.39
CA VAL A 113 7.09 17.43 -14.34
C VAL A 113 7.51 16.01 -14.00
N LEU A 114 8.75 15.81 -13.55
CA LEU A 114 9.28 14.51 -13.12
C LEU A 114 8.77 14.08 -11.73
N ALA A 115 8.46 15.02 -10.85
CA ALA A 115 7.94 14.74 -9.52
C ALA A 115 6.56 14.03 -9.58
N ILE A 116 5.72 14.41 -10.54
CA ILE A 116 4.38 13.81 -10.69
C ILE A 116 4.46 12.28 -10.93
N PRO A 117 5.17 11.77 -11.94
CA PRO A 117 5.28 10.33 -12.15
C PRO A 117 6.04 9.63 -11.01
N LEU A 118 7.03 10.29 -10.40
CA LEU A 118 7.73 9.74 -9.23
C LEU A 118 6.76 9.49 -8.07
N LEU A 119 5.96 10.48 -7.72
CA LEU A 119 4.98 10.37 -6.65
C LEU A 119 3.88 9.36 -6.99
N LEU A 120 3.43 9.31 -8.24
CA LEU A 120 2.45 8.32 -8.69
C LEU A 120 2.97 6.89 -8.51
N VAL A 121 4.18 6.62 -9.01
CA VAL A 121 4.81 5.29 -8.86
C VAL A 121 5.01 4.95 -7.38
N PHE A 122 5.49 5.91 -6.60
CA PHE A 122 5.66 5.71 -5.17
C PHE A 122 4.33 5.43 -4.46
N ALA A 123 3.27 6.15 -4.79
CA ALA A 123 1.94 5.93 -4.21
C ALA A 123 1.40 4.53 -4.53
N LEU A 124 1.59 4.05 -5.77
CA LEU A 124 1.21 2.68 -6.15
C LEU A 124 2.03 1.64 -5.39
N VAL A 125 3.33 1.84 -5.26
CA VAL A 125 4.20 0.95 -4.48
C VAL A 125 3.80 0.97 -3.01
N ALA A 126 3.54 2.15 -2.44
CA ALA A 126 3.13 2.31 -1.05
C ALA A 126 1.76 1.67 -0.77
N LEU A 127 0.81 1.75 -1.72
CA LEU A 127 -0.48 1.08 -1.62
C LEU A 127 -0.30 -0.45 -1.50
N VAL A 128 0.45 -1.03 -2.44
CA VAL A 128 0.72 -2.49 -2.45
C VAL A 128 1.54 -2.91 -1.23
N ALA A 129 2.53 -2.12 -0.87
CA ALA A 129 3.40 -2.38 0.28
C ALA A 129 2.63 -2.29 1.59
N GLY A 130 1.70 -1.34 1.73
CA GLY A 130 0.84 -1.21 2.89
C GLY A 130 0.03 -2.48 3.16
N GLU A 131 -0.46 -3.14 2.10
CA GLU A 131 -1.21 -4.39 2.22
C GLU A 131 -0.36 -5.55 2.79
N TYR A 132 0.95 -5.57 2.56
CA TYR A 132 1.82 -6.55 3.23
C TYR A 132 1.83 -6.35 4.74
N GLY A 133 1.73 -5.11 5.22
CA GLY A 133 1.59 -4.80 6.64
C GLY A 133 0.29 -5.35 7.22
N TYR A 134 -0.85 -5.11 6.58
CA TYR A 134 -2.15 -5.65 7.02
C TYR A 134 -2.20 -7.17 6.95
N LEU A 135 -1.66 -7.78 5.89
CA LEU A 135 -1.56 -9.24 5.78
C LEU A 135 -0.63 -9.84 6.83
N ALA A 136 0.45 -9.15 7.21
CA ALA A 136 1.32 -9.58 8.29
C ALA A 136 0.57 -9.60 9.64
N VAL A 137 -0.21 -8.55 9.93
CA VAL A 137 -1.09 -8.54 11.13
C VAL A 137 -2.10 -9.68 11.08
N GLY A 138 -2.72 -9.94 9.92
CA GLY A 138 -3.64 -11.08 9.76
C GLY A 138 -2.97 -12.44 10.03
N ARG A 139 -1.71 -12.61 9.64
CA ARG A 139 -0.94 -13.82 9.88
C ARG A 139 -0.53 -14.05 11.34
N LEU A 140 -0.54 -13.02 12.18
CA LEU A 140 -0.38 -13.21 13.63
C LEU A 140 -1.53 -14.05 14.23
N VAL A 141 -2.70 -14.05 13.56
CA VAL A 141 -3.87 -14.77 14.02
C VAL A 141 -3.95 -16.18 13.42
N SER A 142 -3.56 -16.35 12.15
CA SER A 142 -3.64 -17.64 11.45
C SER A 142 -2.64 -17.76 10.31
N ASP A 143 -2.01 -18.94 10.21
CA ASP A 143 -1.15 -19.30 9.07
C ASP A 143 -1.93 -19.65 7.81
N ASN A 144 -3.24 -19.89 7.93
CA ASN A 144 -4.10 -20.15 6.79
C ASN A 144 -4.30 -18.84 6.00
N ARG A 145 -3.92 -18.87 4.71
CA ARG A 145 -3.92 -17.68 3.82
C ARG A 145 -5.28 -16.98 3.76
N LEU A 146 -6.38 -17.73 3.69
CA LEU A 146 -7.73 -17.16 3.60
C LEU A 146 -8.18 -16.57 4.94
N LEU A 147 -7.85 -17.22 6.04
CA LEU A 147 -8.13 -16.69 7.37
C LEU A 147 -7.28 -15.46 7.67
N ALA A 148 -6.00 -15.47 7.30
CA ALA A 148 -5.13 -14.30 7.43
C ALA A 148 -5.66 -13.10 6.62
N LEU A 149 -6.14 -13.33 5.40
CA LEU A 149 -6.79 -12.27 4.60
C LEU A 149 -8.07 -11.77 5.29
N GLY A 150 -8.91 -12.67 5.78
CA GLY A 150 -10.12 -12.30 6.52
C GLY A 150 -9.80 -11.44 7.76
N CYS A 151 -8.80 -11.84 8.54
CA CYS A 151 -8.33 -11.06 9.68
C CYS A 151 -7.74 -9.69 9.25
N ALA A 152 -6.97 -9.65 8.16
CA ALA A 152 -6.43 -8.40 7.62
C ALA A 152 -7.56 -7.43 7.22
N ILE A 153 -8.63 -7.92 6.59
CA ILE A 153 -9.81 -7.12 6.24
C ILE A 153 -10.48 -6.58 7.51
N VAL A 154 -10.69 -7.44 8.52
CA VAL A 154 -11.31 -7.00 9.79
C VAL A 154 -10.47 -5.90 10.45
N VAL A 155 -9.15 -6.08 10.50
CA VAL A 155 -8.23 -5.06 11.05
C VAL A 155 -8.28 -3.78 10.24
N SER A 156 -8.26 -3.87 8.90
CA SER A 156 -8.35 -2.71 8.01
C SER A 156 -9.66 -1.94 8.19
N VAL A 157 -10.79 -2.63 8.29
CA VAL A 157 -12.10 -2.03 8.60
C VAL A 157 -12.07 -1.35 9.97
N ALA A 158 -11.55 -2.03 11.00
CA ALA A 158 -11.46 -1.49 12.35
C ALA A 158 -10.58 -0.22 12.41
N VAL A 159 -9.44 -0.25 11.73
CA VAL A 159 -8.54 0.91 11.59
C VAL A 159 -9.25 2.04 10.85
N GLY A 160 -9.94 1.77 9.74
CA GLY A 160 -10.70 2.76 8.99
C GLY A 160 -11.90 3.34 9.75
N ALA A 161 -12.44 2.61 10.74
CA ALA A 161 -13.58 3.05 11.54
C ALA A 161 -13.21 4.11 12.61
N VAL A 162 -11.93 4.21 13.00
CA VAL A 162 -11.48 5.13 14.05
C VAL A 162 -10.58 6.22 13.42
N PRO A 163 -11.12 7.43 13.15
CA PRO A 163 -10.42 8.40 12.28
C PRO A 163 -9.01 8.76 12.74
N VAL A 164 -8.81 9.14 14.00
CA VAL A 164 -7.51 9.61 14.50
C VAL A 164 -6.58 8.45 14.85
N LEU A 165 -7.03 7.55 15.74
CA LEU A 165 -6.22 6.40 16.16
C LEU A 165 -5.97 5.45 14.99
N GLY A 166 -6.99 5.25 14.14
CA GLY A 166 -6.88 4.44 12.95
C GLY A 166 -5.85 4.97 11.97
N SER A 167 -5.80 6.29 11.75
CA SER A 167 -4.78 6.90 10.89
C SER A 167 -3.36 6.64 11.40
N VAL A 168 -3.13 6.76 12.71
CA VAL A 168 -1.81 6.47 13.29
C VAL A 168 -1.46 4.99 13.17
N VAL A 169 -2.38 4.11 13.53
CA VAL A 169 -2.18 2.65 13.45
C VAL A 169 -1.99 2.21 11.99
N GLY A 170 -2.84 2.70 11.10
CA GLY A 170 -2.74 2.42 9.66
C GLY A 170 -1.42 2.91 9.07
N PHE A 171 -0.96 4.11 9.47
CA PHE A 171 0.34 4.63 9.07
C PHE A 171 1.49 3.74 9.54
N VAL A 172 1.46 3.27 10.78
CA VAL A 172 2.50 2.36 11.31
C VAL A 172 2.49 1.04 10.54
N ILE A 173 1.32 0.41 10.37
CA ILE A 173 1.18 -0.85 9.64
C ILE A 173 1.68 -0.71 8.19
N SER A 174 1.25 0.34 7.50
CA SER A 174 1.65 0.62 6.11
C SER A 174 3.14 0.94 5.99
N SER A 175 3.71 1.65 6.97
CA SER A 175 5.16 1.94 7.00
C SER A 175 5.98 0.67 7.18
N VAL A 176 5.54 -0.27 8.02
CA VAL A 176 6.19 -1.58 8.15
C VAL A 176 6.13 -2.34 6.83
N GLY A 177 4.96 -2.39 6.19
CA GLY A 177 4.82 -3.01 4.88
C GLY A 177 5.72 -2.39 3.81
N LEU A 178 5.80 -1.05 3.75
CA LEU A 178 6.69 -0.34 2.83
C LEU A 178 8.17 -0.69 3.09
N GLY A 179 8.56 -0.74 4.36
CA GLY A 179 9.91 -1.10 4.75
C GLY A 179 10.34 -2.49 4.30
N THR A 180 9.44 -3.48 4.33
CA THR A 180 9.76 -4.83 3.84
C THR A 180 10.09 -4.84 2.36
N VAL A 181 9.38 -4.05 1.56
CA VAL A 181 9.65 -3.91 0.12
C VAL A 181 11.01 -3.25 -0.12
N VAL A 182 11.34 -2.21 0.65
CA VAL A 182 12.65 -1.54 0.57
C VAL A 182 13.77 -2.49 0.96
N MET A 183 13.61 -3.24 2.05
CA MET A 183 14.61 -4.26 2.47
C MET A 183 14.83 -5.31 1.38
N ALA A 184 13.75 -5.83 0.78
CA ALA A 184 13.83 -6.78 -0.32
C ALA A 184 14.59 -6.23 -1.53
N PHE A 185 14.37 -4.95 -1.85
CA PHE A 185 15.06 -4.28 -2.95
C PHE A 185 16.57 -4.14 -2.68
N LEU A 186 16.93 -3.75 -1.46
CA LEU A 186 18.34 -3.60 -1.06
C LEU A 186 19.08 -4.94 -1.05
N GLU A 187 18.46 -6.00 -0.53
CA GLU A 187 19.04 -7.36 -0.55
C GLU A 187 19.25 -7.86 -1.97
N GLY A 188 18.27 -7.65 -2.86
CA GLY A 188 18.37 -8.04 -4.26
C GLY A 188 19.47 -7.30 -5.03
N ARG A 189 19.88 -6.10 -4.59
CA ARG A 189 21.05 -5.39 -5.14
C ARG A 189 22.37 -5.96 -4.67
N ASN A 190 22.45 -6.34 -3.40
CA ASN A 190 23.67 -6.85 -2.80
C ASN A 190 24.00 -8.30 -3.21
N SER A 191 23.01 -9.04 -3.70
CA SER A 191 23.16 -10.43 -4.18
C SER A 191 23.52 -10.55 -5.67
N ARG A 192 23.68 -9.43 -6.38
CA ARG A 192 24.20 -9.44 -7.76
C ARG A 192 25.71 -9.33 -7.72
N PRO A 193 26.47 -10.38 -8.19
CA PRO A 193 27.93 -10.36 -8.28
C PRO A 193 28.42 -9.31 -9.25
#